data_04f9356a97fa1ce7a96740bcdb44695b
#
_entry.id   04f9356a97fa1ce7a96740bcdb44695b
#
_cell.length_a   1.000
_cell.length_b   1.000
_cell.length_c   1.000
_cell.angle_alpha   90.00
_cell.angle_beta   90.00
_cell.angle_gamma   90.00
#
_symmetry.space_group_name_H-M   'P 1'
#
loop_
_entity.id
_entity.type
_entity.pdbx_description
1 polymer ?
#
loop_
_entity_poly.entity_id
_entity_poly.type
_entity_poly.pdbx_seq_one_letter_code
_entity_poly.pdbx_strand_id
1 'polypeptide(L)'
;MRLAAADVAGVPVVTTAGFSSEDLTSREISAAVGGAAHGGSSLYTLDAGALAALAPDVVLTQDLCDVCAVSYEAVSRAVRVLDGGSRVLSLEPRTLDDVLDCLVTVGELLGVRERAERRREELRGRLAAVRGLTAGRPRPRVVAVEWLDPLWPAGHWVPEQITCAGGEPFLAAPGEHTKPMTWEAVRAVRPDVLLVLPCGFPPERTVREREVLTSLPGWDDLPAVRSGAVWVLDGPAHFNRPGPRVVRGAEVLAHVLHGVRAGDPVSMTEAFPLP
;
A
#
# COMPACT_ATOMS: atom_id res chain seq x y z
N MET A 1 -7.34 -10.95 -4.27
CA MET A 1 -8.07 -11.06 -5.56
C MET A 1 -7.93 -9.72 -6.26
N ARG A 2 -7.11 -9.59 -7.29
CA ARG A 2 -7.24 -8.45 -8.21
C ARG A 2 -8.64 -8.57 -8.80
N LEU A 3 -9.38 -7.47 -8.92
CA LEU A 3 -10.56 -7.48 -9.79
C LEU A 3 -10.09 -7.96 -11.15
N ALA A 4 -10.72 -8.97 -11.73
CA ALA A 4 -10.42 -9.35 -13.09
C ALA A 4 -10.72 -8.15 -14.01
N ALA A 5 -9.96 -7.99 -15.11
CA ALA A 5 -10.23 -6.91 -16.05
C ALA A 5 -11.70 -6.92 -16.53
N ALA A 6 -12.31 -8.12 -16.59
CA ALA A 6 -13.73 -8.29 -16.88
C ALA A 6 -14.68 -7.68 -15.83
N ASP A 7 -14.27 -7.63 -14.54
CA ASP A 7 -15.12 -7.09 -13.46
C ASP A 7 -15.24 -5.56 -13.51
N VAL A 8 -14.33 -4.89 -14.22
CA VAL A 8 -14.31 -3.43 -14.40
C VAL A 8 -14.49 -3.03 -15.86
N ALA A 9 -14.70 -3.99 -16.75
CA ALA A 9 -14.99 -3.70 -18.16
C ALA A 9 -16.28 -2.88 -18.28
N GLY A 10 -16.18 -1.70 -18.91
CA GLY A 10 -17.31 -0.79 -19.06
C GLY A 10 -17.59 0.13 -17.89
N VAL A 11 -16.80 0.05 -16.79
CA VAL A 11 -16.87 1.04 -15.71
C VAL A 11 -16.15 2.31 -16.17
N PRO A 12 -16.82 3.48 -16.23
CA PRO A 12 -16.18 4.73 -16.62
C PRO A 12 -15.06 5.13 -15.69
N VAL A 13 -13.97 5.62 -16.24
CA VAL A 13 -12.84 6.18 -15.47
C VAL A 13 -13.06 7.68 -15.35
N VAL A 14 -13.16 8.17 -14.13
CA VAL A 14 -13.40 9.60 -13.82
C VAL A 14 -12.15 10.33 -13.34
N THR A 15 -11.03 9.62 -13.14
CA THR A 15 -9.76 10.22 -12.72
C THR A 15 -8.63 9.72 -13.60
N THR A 16 -7.77 10.63 -14.05
CA THR A 16 -6.59 10.31 -14.86
C THR A 16 -5.34 10.89 -14.22
N ALA A 17 -4.23 10.16 -14.27
CA ALA A 17 -2.94 10.71 -13.91
C ALA A 17 -2.45 11.68 -14.98
N GLY A 18 -1.83 12.79 -14.57
CA GLY A 18 -1.30 13.79 -15.49
C GLY A 18 -0.06 13.33 -16.28
N PHE A 19 0.48 12.13 -16.00
CA PHE A 19 1.63 11.54 -16.69
C PHE A 19 1.53 10.00 -16.68
N SER A 20 2.16 9.38 -17.70
CA SER A 20 2.37 7.92 -17.68
C SER A 20 3.61 7.60 -16.87
N SER A 21 3.48 6.69 -15.91
CA SER A 21 4.60 6.23 -15.08
C SER A 21 5.27 4.94 -15.59
N GLU A 22 4.80 4.36 -16.71
CA GLU A 22 5.22 3.02 -17.15
C GLU A 22 6.71 2.96 -17.52
N ASP A 23 7.22 4.01 -18.20
CA ASP A 23 8.59 4.08 -18.71
C ASP A 23 9.52 4.94 -17.84
N LEU A 24 8.99 5.57 -16.79
CA LEU A 24 9.77 6.45 -15.92
C LEU A 24 10.42 5.66 -14.78
N THR A 25 11.65 6.00 -14.41
CA THR A 25 12.29 5.49 -13.20
C THR A 25 11.63 6.05 -11.93
N SER A 26 11.87 5.41 -10.79
CA SER A 26 11.39 5.89 -9.48
C SER A 26 11.83 7.33 -9.21
N ARG A 27 13.06 7.71 -9.59
CA ARG A 27 13.58 9.08 -9.50
C ARG A 27 12.79 10.07 -10.36
N GLU A 28 12.54 9.73 -11.62
CA GLU A 28 11.80 10.59 -12.56
C GLU A 28 10.34 10.77 -12.11
N ILE A 29 9.71 9.72 -11.60
CA ILE A 29 8.39 9.81 -10.99
C ILE A 29 8.40 10.75 -9.78
N SER A 30 9.39 10.62 -8.88
CA SER A 30 9.53 11.51 -7.72
C SER A 30 9.72 12.97 -8.14
N ALA A 31 10.50 13.22 -9.19
CA ALA A 31 10.69 14.57 -9.72
C ALA A 31 9.39 15.14 -10.32
N ALA A 32 8.64 14.34 -11.08
CA ALA A 32 7.36 14.75 -11.66
C ALA A 32 6.33 15.05 -10.56
N VAL A 33 6.26 14.19 -9.53
CA VAL A 33 5.38 14.36 -8.36
C VAL A 33 5.75 15.62 -7.58
N GLY A 34 7.03 15.81 -7.26
CA GLY A 34 7.51 17.00 -6.55
C GLY A 34 7.27 18.29 -7.33
N GLY A 35 7.46 18.25 -8.65
CA GLY A 35 7.18 19.37 -9.53
C GLY A 35 5.70 19.77 -9.54
N ALA A 36 4.79 18.80 -9.63
CA ALA A 36 3.36 19.05 -9.60
C ALA A 36 2.90 19.62 -8.24
N ALA A 37 3.40 19.06 -7.13
CA ALA A 37 3.10 19.54 -5.77
C ALA A 37 3.57 20.99 -5.57
N HIS A 38 4.79 21.34 -6.01
CA HIS A 38 5.31 22.72 -5.93
C HIS A 38 4.54 23.69 -6.83
N GLY A 39 4.00 23.21 -7.96
CA GLY A 39 3.17 23.99 -8.85
C GLY A 39 1.73 24.19 -8.36
N GLY A 40 1.35 23.61 -7.21
CA GLY A 40 -0.01 23.68 -6.68
C GLY A 40 -1.03 22.90 -7.52
N SER A 41 -0.57 22.00 -8.39
CA SER A 41 -1.43 21.16 -9.23
C SER A 41 -1.58 19.76 -8.64
N SER A 42 -2.79 19.21 -8.74
CA SER A 42 -3.03 17.80 -8.42
C SER A 42 -2.37 16.91 -9.47
N LEU A 43 -1.76 15.79 -9.02
CA LEU A 43 -1.25 14.74 -9.91
C LEU A 43 -2.35 14.08 -10.74
N TYR A 44 -3.57 14.17 -10.26
CA TYR A 44 -4.74 13.57 -10.88
C TYR A 44 -5.70 14.66 -11.34
N THR A 45 -6.25 14.47 -12.53
CA THR A 45 -7.35 15.27 -13.04
C THR A 45 -8.65 14.52 -12.84
N LEU A 46 -9.65 15.20 -12.26
CA LEU A 46 -11.00 14.68 -12.14
C LEU A 46 -11.83 15.15 -13.35
N ASP A 47 -12.41 14.20 -14.09
CA ASP A 47 -13.39 14.49 -15.12
C ASP A 47 -14.76 14.78 -14.46
N ALA A 48 -15.00 16.07 -14.19
CA ALA A 48 -16.23 16.51 -13.55
C ALA A 48 -17.46 16.29 -14.47
N GLY A 49 -17.28 16.32 -15.81
CA GLY A 49 -18.36 16.05 -16.77
C GLY A 49 -18.79 14.60 -16.74
N ALA A 50 -17.81 13.67 -16.76
CA ALA A 50 -18.10 12.25 -16.64
C ALA A 50 -18.71 11.91 -15.24
N LEU A 51 -18.21 12.52 -14.16
CA LEU A 51 -18.78 12.35 -12.83
C LEU A 51 -20.23 12.84 -12.78
N ALA A 52 -20.53 14.00 -13.39
CA ALA A 52 -21.88 14.53 -13.48
C ALA A 52 -22.83 13.61 -14.27
N ALA A 53 -22.36 13.08 -15.40
CA ALA A 53 -23.14 12.17 -16.23
C ALA A 53 -23.46 10.83 -15.52
N LEU A 54 -22.60 10.40 -14.61
CA LEU A 54 -22.83 9.20 -13.78
C LEU A 54 -23.90 9.42 -12.71
N ALA A 55 -24.13 10.67 -12.28
CA ALA A 55 -25.08 11.03 -11.22
C ALA A 55 -24.99 10.10 -9.98
N PRO A 56 -23.81 9.92 -9.37
CA PRO A 56 -23.65 8.95 -8.30
C PRO A 56 -24.38 9.35 -7.02
N ASP A 57 -24.99 8.39 -6.31
CA ASP A 57 -25.55 8.62 -4.96
C ASP A 57 -24.46 8.84 -3.92
N VAL A 58 -23.30 8.20 -4.14
CA VAL A 58 -22.14 8.18 -3.21
C VAL A 58 -20.85 8.33 -3.97
N VAL A 59 -19.98 9.19 -3.47
CA VAL A 59 -18.58 9.32 -3.92
C VAL A 59 -17.64 8.99 -2.78
N LEU A 60 -16.80 7.97 -2.97
CA LEU A 60 -15.75 7.61 -2.02
C LEU A 60 -14.44 8.25 -2.48
N THR A 61 -13.73 8.87 -1.56
CA THR A 61 -12.41 9.48 -1.78
C THR A 61 -11.47 9.17 -0.61
N GLN A 62 -10.25 9.66 -0.69
CA GLN A 62 -9.26 9.62 0.39
C GLN A 62 -8.42 10.89 0.38
N ASP A 63 -7.91 11.27 1.55
CA ASP A 63 -7.05 12.46 1.73
C ASP A 63 -5.80 12.12 2.57
N LEU A 64 -5.39 10.84 2.56
CA LEU A 64 -4.24 10.34 3.30
C LEU A 64 -2.90 10.86 2.78
N CYS A 65 -2.84 11.21 1.51
CA CYS A 65 -1.61 11.60 0.85
C CYS A 65 -1.96 12.50 -0.34
N ASP A 66 -1.44 13.72 -0.34
CA ASP A 66 -1.63 14.71 -1.41
C ASP A 66 -1.14 14.23 -2.78
N VAL A 67 -0.31 13.19 -2.78
CA VAL A 67 0.34 12.62 -3.95
C VAL A 67 -0.43 11.44 -4.54
N CYS A 68 -1.15 10.68 -3.68
CA CYS A 68 -1.65 9.35 -4.06
C CYS A 68 -3.10 9.35 -4.58
N ALA A 69 -3.84 10.46 -4.42
CA ALA A 69 -5.24 10.56 -4.84
C ALA A 69 -5.66 12.00 -5.16
N VAL A 70 -6.84 12.14 -5.77
CA VAL A 70 -7.51 13.45 -5.87
C VAL A 70 -7.96 13.86 -4.49
N SER A 71 -7.59 15.09 -4.05
CA SER A 71 -7.91 15.56 -2.71
C SER A 71 -9.43 15.60 -2.47
N TYR A 72 -9.82 15.37 -1.23
CA TYR A 72 -11.22 15.49 -0.78
C TYR A 72 -11.84 16.84 -1.16
N GLU A 73 -11.06 17.91 -1.07
CA GLU A 73 -11.51 19.25 -1.41
C GLU A 73 -11.85 19.39 -2.91
N ALA A 74 -11.01 18.84 -3.81
CA ALA A 74 -11.27 18.87 -5.24
C ALA A 74 -12.52 18.04 -5.60
N VAL A 75 -12.66 16.84 -5.02
CA VAL A 75 -13.87 15.99 -5.20
C VAL A 75 -15.11 16.70 -4.65
N SER A 76 -15.04 17.27 -3.45
CA SER A 76 -16.16 17.96 -2.82
C SER A 76 -16.60 19.20 -3.61
N ARG A 77 -15.65 19.94 -4.19
CA ARG A 77 -15.97 21.06 -5.11
C ARG A 77 -16.71 20.59 -6.35
N ALA A 78 -16.21 19.51 -6.99
CA ALA A 78 -16.86 18.95 -8.17
C ALA A 78 -18.27 18.46 -7.86
N VAL A 79 -18.47 17.75 -6.74
CA VAL A 79 -19.77 17.23 -6.32
C VAL A 79 -20.76 18.36 -5.96
N ARG A 80 -20.32 19.46 -5.36
CA ARG A 80 -21.21 20.63 -5.04
C ARG A 80 -21.83 21.27 -6.29
N VAL A 81 -21.18 21.13 -7.45
CA VAL A 81 -21.68 21.59 -8.74
C VAL A 81 -22.73 20.62 -9.33
N LEU A 82 -22.76 19.37 -8.79
CA LEU A 82 -23.77 18.39 -9.16
C LEU A 82 -25.02 18.64 -8.33
N ASP A 83 -26.09 19.12 -8.94
CA ASP A 83 -27.41 19.37 -8.29
C ASP A 83 -28.07 18.13 -7.69
N GLY A 84 -27.36 17.01 -7.57
CA GLY A 84 -27.86 15.66 -7.31
C GLY A 84 -27.87 15.20 -5.85
N GLY A 85 -27.37 15.97 -4.88
CA GLY A 85 -27.37 15.56 -3.47
C GLY A 85 -26.42 14.38 -3.14
N SER A 86 -25.44 14.07 -3.99
CA SER A 86 -24.44 13.02 -3.78
C SER A 86 -23.72 13.16 -2.43
N ARG A 87 -23.57 12.06 -1.70
CA ARG A 87 -22.81 12.00 -0.44
C ARG A 87 -21.35 11.75 -0.72
N VAL A 88 -20.47 12.61 -0.23
CA VAL A 88 -19.00 12.41 -0.31
C VAL A 88 -18.50 11.89 1.01
N LEU A 89 -17.73 10.81 0.97
CA LEU A 89 -17.09 10.20 2.13
C LEU A 89 -15.59 10.05 1.87
N SER A 90 -14.76 10.66 2.71
CA SER A 90 -13.32 10.41 2.75
C SER A 90 -13.02 9.22 3.65
N LEU A 91 -12.19 8.29 3.16
CA LEU A 91 -11.70 7.12 3.90
C LEU A 91 -10.20 7.30 4.17
N GLU A 92 -9.82 7.51 5.42
CA GLU A 92 -8.45 7.87 5.82
C GLU A 92 -7.87 6.87 6.85
N PRO A 93 -7.81 5.56 6.51
CA PRO A 93 -7.28 4.58 7.44
C PRO A 93 -5.76 4.70 7.56
N ARG A 94 -5.26 4.64 8.79
CA ARG A 94 -3.82 4.69 9.11
C ARG A 94 -3.29 3.37 9.66
N THR A 95 -4.15 2.60 10.30
CA THR A 95 -3.84 1.32 10.95
C THR A 95 -4.55 0.16 10.25
N LEU A 96 -4.17 -1.08 10.59
CA LEU A 96 -4.89 -2.26 10.09
C LEU A 96 -6.35 -2.27 10.52
N ASP A 97 -6.63 -1.89 11.76
CA ASP A 97 -8.00 -1.83 12.26
C ASP A 97 -8.82 -0.75 11.54
N ASP A 98 -8.25 0.43 11.27
CA ASP A 98 -8.91 1.48 10.50
C ASP A 98 -9.29 0.98 9.09
N VAL A 99 -8.38 0.24 8.41
CA VAL A 99 -8.66 -0.35 7.09
C VAL A 99 -9.85 -1.31 7.16
N LEU A 100 -9.93 -2.11 8.22
CA LEU A 100 -11.04 -3.04 8.40
C LEU A 100 -12.34 -2.32 8.79
N ASP A 101 -12.26 -1.24 9.55
CA ASP A 101 -13.41 -0.43 9.95
C ASP A 101 -13.99 0.39 8.79
N CYS A 102 -13.17 0.75 7.78
CA CYS A 102 -13.67 1.31 6.52
C CYS A 102 -14.71 0.41 5.84
N LEU A 103 -14.62 -0.93 6.00
CA LEU A 103 -15.64 -1.86 5.46
C LEU A 103 -17.00 -1.60 6.10
N VAL A 104 -17.04 -1.38 7.42
CA VAL A 104 -18.28 -1.12 8.15
C VAL A 104 -18.83 0.24 7.77
N THR A 105 -17.98 1.26 7.70
CA THR A 105 -18.37 2.61 7.29
C THR A 105 -19.01 2.61 5.90
N VAL A 106 -18.40 1.93 4.93
CA VAL A 106 -18.97 1.78 3.58
C VAL A 106 -20.23 0.91 3.61
N GLY A 107 -20.23 -0.15 4.42
CA GLY A 107 -21.39 -1.02 4.59
C GLY A 107 -22.62 -0.29 5.16
N GLU A 108 -22.43 0.62 6.11
CA GLU A 108 -23.48 1.50 6.64
C GLU A 108 -24.03 2.42 5.56
N LEU A 109 -23.10 3.06 4.81
CA LEU A 109 -23.45 3.97 3.74
C LEU A 109 -24.33 3.31 2.66
N LEU A 110 -24.05 2.03 2.38
CA LEU A 110 -24.74 1.22 1.36
C LEU A 110 -25.91 0.38 1.93
N GLY A 111 -26.25 0.50 3.22
CA GLY A 111 -27.33 -0.26 3.85
C GLY A 111 -27.06 -1.76 4.03
N VAL A 112 -25.79 -2.17 4.05
CA VAL A 112 -25.36 -3.58 4.19
C VAL A 112 -24.43 -3.79 5.41
N ARG A 113 -24.64 -3.02 6.47
CA ARG A 113 -23.81 -2.99 7.68
C ARG A 113 -23.51 -4.39 8.25
N GLU A 114 -24.52 -5.22 8.48
CA GLU A 114 -24.32 -6.55 9.06
C GLU A 114 -23.39 -7.45 8.23
N ARG A 115 -23.48 -7.34 6.89
CA ARG A 115 -22.57 -8.07 5.98
C ARG A 115 -21.14 -7.58 6.12
N ALA A 116 -20.97 -6.27 6.26
CA ALA A 116 -19.66 -5.64 6.45
C ALA A 116 -19.03 -6.02 7.80
N GLU A 117 -19.83 -6.01 8.88
CA GLU A 117 -19.39 -6.44 10.22
C GLU A 117 -18.94 -7.91 10.23
N ARG A 118 -19.70 -8.81 9.64
CA ARG A 118 -19.31 -10.23 9.50
C ARG A 118 -18.00 -10.36 8.73
N ARG A 119 -17.83 -9.62 7.65
CA ARG A 119 -16.59 -9.64 6.86
C ARG A 119 -15.40 -9.07 7.63
N ARG A 120 -15.59 -7.99 8.37
CA ARG A 120 -14.56 -7.41 9.25
C ARG A 120 -14.08 -8.43 10.28
N GLU A 121 -15.01 -9.10 10.96
CA GLU A 121 -14.70 -10.09 12.00
C GLU A 121 -13.94 -11.30 11.42
N GLU A 122 -14.36 -11.80 10.27
CA GLU A 122 -13.62 -12.84 9.54
C GLU A 122 -12.16 -12.43 9.27
N LEU A 123 -11.94 -11.20 8.81
CA LEU A 123 -10.62 -10.68 8.52
C LEU A 123 -9.78 -10.48 9.79
N ARG A 124 -10.38 -10.03 10.89
CA ARG A 124 -9.74 -9.97 12.22
C ARG A 124 -9.33 -11.36 12.71
N GLY A 125 -10.19 -12.35 12.50
CA GLY A 125 -9.87 -13.74 12.81
C GLY A 125 -8.65 -14.26 12.05
N ARG A 126 -8.50 -13.90 10.77
CA ARG A 126 -7.30 -14.24 9.97
C ARG A 126 -6.05 -13.58 10.52
N LEU A 127 -6.08 -12.30 10.90
CA LEU A 127 -4.94 -11.62 11.54
C LEU A 127 -4.60 -12.26 12.88
N ALA A 128 -5.60 -12.66 13.67
CA ALA A 128 -5.37 -13.37 14.93
C ALA A 128 -4.70 -14.74 14.70
N ALA A 129 -5.08 -15.45 13.65
CA ALA A 129 -4.44 -16.71 13.26
C ALA A 129 -2.96 -16.50 12.86
N VAL A 130 -2.65 -15.44 12.12
CA VAL A 130 -1.25 -15.07 11.80
C VAL A 130 -0.44 -14.84 13.07
N ARG A 131 -0.96 -14.02 14.01
CA ARG A 131 -0.29 -13.76 15.30
C ARG A 131 -0.08 -15.05 16.10
N GLY A 132 -1.07 -15.95 16.12
CA GLY A 132 -0.95 -17.26 16.80
C GLY A 132 0.14 -18.14 16.20
N LEU A 133 0.26 -18.18 14.87
CA LEU A 133 1.28 -18.99 14.16
C LEU A 133 2.71 -18.47 14.35
N THR A 134 2.86 -17.17 14.58
CA THR A 134 4.16 -16.51 14.74
C THR A 134 4.54 -16.26 16.20
N ALA A 135 3.63 -16.54 17.14
CA ALA A 135 3.86 -16.38 18.57
C ALA A 135 5.06 -17.19 19.06
N GLY A 136 5.93 -16.56 19.87
CA GLY A 136 7.11 -17.20 20.45
C GLY A 136 8.27 -17.45 19.48
N ARG A 137 8.14 -17.07 18.20
CA ARG A 137 9.25 -17.12 17.23
C ARG A 137 10.20 -15.94 17.42
N PRO A 138 11.48 -16.07 17.01
CA PRO A 138 12.40 -14.92 16.94
C PRO A 138 11.76 -13.79 16.10
N ARG A 139 11.98 -12.55 16.52
CA ARG A 139 11.47 -11.38 15.82
C ARG A 139 12.58 -10.73 14.98
N PRO A 140 12.66 -11.02 13.68
CA PRO A 140 13.66 -10.42 12.83
C PRO A 140 13.45 -8.91 12.73
N ARG A 141 14.55 -8.15 12.63
CA ARG A 141 14.53 -6.71 12.33
C ARG A 141 14.19 -6.53 10.86
N VAL A 142 13.10 -5.83 10.58
CA VAL A 142 12.57 -5.67 9.24
C VAL A 142 12.59 -4.20 8.83
N VAL A 143 13.17 -3.92 7.66
CA VAL A 143 12.99 -2.64 6.97
C VAL A 143 12.16 -2.90 5.71
N ALA A 144 11.08 -2.15 5.55
CA ALA A 144 10.22 -2.20 4.36
C ALA A 144 10.40 -0.91 3.55
N VAL A 145 10.76 -1.07 2.28
CA VAL A 145 11.01 0.03 1.33
C VAL A 145 9.81 0.15 0.40
N GLU A 146 9.07 1.26 0.49
CA GLU A 146 7.91 1.51 -0.38
C GLU A 146 8.20 2.47 -1.53
N TRP A 147 9.42 3.04 -1.61
CA TRP A 147 9.91 3.79 -2.76
C TRP A 147 11.43 3.69 -2.85
N LEU A 148 11.95 3.67 -4.10
CA LEU A 148 13.35 3.36 -4.34
C LEU A 148 14.25 4.60 -4.41
N ASP A 149 13.78 5.70 -5.03
CA ASP A 149 14.59 6.90 -5.19
C ASP A 149 13.73 8.19 -5.18
N PRO A 150 13.85 9.01 -4.11
CA PRO A 150 14.61 8.75 -2.89
C PRO A 150 14.05 7.56 -2.11
N LEU A 151 14.88 6.95 -1.26
CA LEU A 151 14.42 5.85 -0.42
C LEU A 151 13.34 6.30 0.56
N TRP A 152 12.24 5.53 0.61
CA TRP A 152 11.12 5.81 1.50
C TRP A 152 10.66 4.55 2.23
N PRO A 153 10.54 4.57 3.57
CA PRO A 153 10.07 3.40 4.31
C PRO A 153 8.55 3.29 4.23
N ALA A 154 8.04 2.07 4.24
CA ALA A 154 6.60 1.80 4.24
C ALA A 154 5.96 2.17 5.59
N GLY A 155 4.95 3.02 5.54
CA GLY A 155 4.24 3.54 6.70
C GLY A 155 2.84 2.99 6.91
N HIS A 156 2.00 3.81 7.57
CA HIS A 156 0.59 3.53 7.85
C HIS A 156 0.40 2.16 8.53
N TRP A 157 -0.29 1.22 7.87
CA TRP A 157 -0.59 -0.14 8.36
C TRP A 157 0.54 -1.14 8.12
N VAL A 158 1.55 -0.84 7.28
CA VAL A 158 2.61 -1.82 6.95
C VAL A 158 3.45 -2.22 8.17
N PRO A 159 3.86 -1.31 9.08
CA PRO A 159 4.52 -1.72 10.32
C PRO A 159 3.68 -2.66 11.18
N GLU A 160 2.35 -2.50 11.20
CA GLU A 160 1.45 -3.43 11.91
C GLU A 160 1.35 -4.78 11.22
N GLN A 161 1.35 -4.83 9.86
CA GLN A 161 1.43 -6.10 9.13
C GLN A 161 2.71 -6.87 9.50
N ILE A 162 3.86 -6.17 9.56
CA ILE A 162 5.15 -6.76 9.99
C ILE A 162 5.06 -7.29 11.42
N THR A 163 4.53 -6.48 12.33
CA THR A 163 4.36 -6.88 13.75
C THR A 163 3.40 -8.06 13.88
N CYS A 164 2.28 -8.04 13.16
CA CYS A 164 1.30 -9.12 13.13
C CYS A 164 1.93 -10.43 12.64
N ALA A 165 2.84 -10.34 11.68
CA ALA A 165 3.57 -11.46 11.11
C ALA A 165 4.80 -11.89 11.96
N GLY A 166 5.00 -11.33 13.16
CA GLY A 166 6.07 -11.71 14.08
C GLY A 166 7.43 -11.04 13.79
N GLY A 167 7.49 -10.00 12.97
CA GLY A 167 8.67 -9.17 12.75
C GLY A 167 8.74 -7.96 13.69
N GLU A 168 9.86 -7.27 13.68
CA GLU A 168 10.08 -5.98 14.34
C GLU A 168 10.32 -4.91 13.26
N PRO A 169 9.36 -3.99 13.01
CA PRO A 169 9.50 -2.95 12.00
C PRO A 169 10.48 -1.86 12.46
N PHE A 170 11.33 -1.39 11.54
CA PHE A 170 12.25 -0.29 11.74
C PHE A 170 12.05 0.80 10.69
N LEU A 171 12.43 2.04 11.04
CA LEU A 171 12.37 3.25 10.22
C LEU A 171 10.95 3.74 9.89
N ALA A 172 9.93 3.09 10.40
CA ALA A 172 8.54 3.51 10.33
C ALA A 172 7.78 3.01 11.56
N ALA A 173 6.81 3.79 12.03
CA ALA A 173 5.93 3.41 13.14
C ALA A 173 4.49 3.19 12.65
N PRO A 174 3.71 2.37 13.37
CA PRO A 174 2.30 2.13 13.04
C PRO A 174 1.49 3.43 13.01
N GLY A 175 0.65 3.58 11.99
CA GLY A 175 -0.25 4.73 11.84
C GLY A 175 0.40 6.03 11.41
N GLU A 176 1.73 6.08 11.28
CA GLU A 176 2.45 7.30 10.91
C GLU A 176 2.65 7.39 9.39
N HIS A 177 2.55 8.63 8.89
CA HIS A 177 3.04 8.98 7.57
C HIS A 177 4.56 9.08 7.62
N THR A 178 5.25 8.43 6.68
CA THR A 178 6.71 8.36 6.68
C THR A 178 7.36 9.57 5.97
N LYS A 179 8.67 9.66 6.09
CA LYS A 179 9.53 10.63 5.41
C LYS A 179 10.65 9.89 4.69
N PRO A 180 11.28 10.49 3.66
CA PRO A 180 12.45 9.90 3.03
C PRO A 180 13.48 9.48 4.07
N MET A 181 14.07 8.30 3.89
CA MET A 181 15.13 7.77 4.75
C MET A 181 16.47 7.79 4.01
N THR A 182 17.55 7.88 4.75
CA THR A 182 18.89 7.73 4.18
C THR A 182 19.32 6.27 4.13
N TRP A 183 20.21 5.94 3.20
CA TRP A 183 20.79 4.61 3.14
C TRP A 183 21.61 4.27 4.40
N GLU A 184 22.28 5.25 4.99
CA GLU A 184 23.01 5.12 6.24
C GLU A 184 22.08 4.68 7.39
N ALA A 185 20.85 5.19 7.45
CA ALA A 185 19.86 4.77 8.44
C ALA A 185 19.48 3.29 8.27
N VAL A 186 19.30 2.83 7.02
CA VAL A 186 19.05 1.40 6.73
C VAL A 186 20.23 0.54 7.18
N ARG A 187 21.47 0.97 6.84
CA ARG A 187 22.70 0.27 7.26
C ARG A 187 22.87 0.22 8.79
N ALA A 188 22.52 1.30 9.48
CA ALA A 188 22.62 1.38 10.94
C ALA A 188 21.67 0.42 11.64
N VAL A 189 20.46 0.21 11.11
CA VAL A 189 19.51 -0.79 11.61
C VAL A 189 20.05 -2.20 11.46
N ARG A 190 20.87 -2.49 10.44
CA ARG A 190 21.35 -3.85 10.12
C ARG A 190 20.18 -4.84 10.00
N PRO A 191 19.23 -4.63 9.07
CA PRO A 191 18.02 -5.44 8.99
C PRO A 191 18.36 -6.92 8.76
N ASP A 192 17.60 -7.80 9.42
CA ASP A 192 17.64 -9.24 9.19
C ASP A 192 16.84 -9.61 7.94
N VAL A 193 15.81 -8.81 7.62
CA VAL A 193 14.98 -8.95 6.43
C VAL A 193 14.76 -7.55 5.81
N LEU A 194 14.93 -7.46 4.49
CA LEU A 194 14.61 -6.27 3.70
C LEU A 194 13.45 -6.59 2.76
N LEU A 195 12.36 -5.84 2.89
CA LEU A 195 11.16 -5.96 2.05
C LEU A 195 11.16 -4.82 1.03
N VAL A 196 10.96 -5.13 -0.25
CA VAL A 196 10.92 -4.16 -1.34
C VAL A 196 9.53 -4.23 -1.98
N LEU A 197 8.73 -3.18 -1.79
CA LEU A 197 7.31 -3.14 -2.16
C LEU A 197 6.86 -1.75 -2.67
N PRO A 198 7.53 -1.21 -3.71
CA PRO A 198 7.28 0.15 -4.16
C PRO A 198 5.82 0.41 -4.55
N CYS A 199 5.33 1.60 -4.19
CA CYS A 199 3.98 2.03 -4.51
C CYS A 199 3.72 2.01 -6.03
N GLY A 200 2.66 1.31 -6.43
CA GLY A 200 2.27 1.22 -7.85
C GLY A 200 3.12 0.28 -8.71
N PHE A 201 4.24 -0.22 -8.22
CA PHE A 201 5.11 -1.11 -8.99
C PHE A 201 4.71 -2.59 -8.76
N PRO A 202 4.32 -3.31 -9.82
CA PRO A 202 4.26 -4.76 -9.72
C PRO A 202 5.68 -5.33 -9.54
N PRO A 203 5.80 -6.56 -9.00
CA PRO A 203 7.09 -7.16 -8.67
C PRO A 203 8.11 -7.16 -9.81
N GLU A 204 7.69 -7.43 -11.03
CA GLU A 204 8.55 -7.47 -12.21
C GLU A 204 9.17 -6.10 -12.52
N ARG A 205 8.42 -5.04 -12.25
CA ARG A 205 8.93 -3.68 -12.40
C ARG A 205 9.92 -3.34 -11.31
N THR A 206 9.67 -3.74 -10.07
CA THR A 206 10.61 -3.57 -8.95
C THR A 206 11.95 -4.19 -9.27
N VAL A 207 11.98 -5.40 -9.87
CA VAL A 207 13.22 -6.07 -10.29
C VAL A 207 13.98 -5.30 -11.36
N ARG A 208 13.30 -4.61 -12.27
CA ARG A 208 14.00 -3.79 -13.29
C ARG A 208 14.83 -2.65 -12.70
N GLU A 209 14.38 -2.12 -11.57
CA GLU A 209 15.07 -1.02 -10.88
C GLU A 209 15.93 -1.50 -9.69
N ARG A 210 16.20 -2.81 -9.55
CA ARG A 210 16.96 -3.35 -8.41
C ARG A 210 18.33 -2.71 -8.21
N GLU A 211 18.96 -2.27 -9.30
CA GLU A 211 20.28 -1.65 -9.26
C GLU A 211 20.30 -0.36 -8.42
N VAL A 212 19.17 0.33 -8.27
CA VAL A 212 19.02 1.47 -7.37
C VAL A 212 19.38 1.10 -5.94
N LEU A 213 19.08 -0.13 -5.52
CA LEU A 213 19.42 -0.65 -4.18
C LEU A 213 20.77 -1.36 -4.17
N THR A 214 21.00 -2.27 -5.12
CA THR A 214 22.15 -3.18 -5.11
C THR A 214 23.48 -2.47 -5.35
N SER A 215 23.48 -1.29 -5.98
CA SER A 215 24.66 -0.45 -6.17
C SER A 215 25.01 0.43 -4.97
N LEU A 216 24.19 0.46 -3.93
CA LEU A 216 24.43 1.31 -2.77
C LEU A 216 25.62 0.83 -1.94
N PRO A 217 26.45 1.75 -1.39
CA PRO A 217 27.66 1.39 -0.67
C PRO A 217 27.39 0.47 0.53
N GLY A 218 28.06 -0.69 0.58
CA GLY A 218 27.91 -1.67 1.66
C GLY A 218 26.59 -2.46 1.61
N TRP A 219 25.96 -2.55 0.44
CA TRP A 219 24.81 -3.41 0.20
C TRP A 219 25.10 -4.86 0.61
N ASP A 220 26.21 -5.43 0.14
CA ASP A 220 26.63 -6.81 0.43
C ASP A 220 26.95 -7.06 1.92
N ASP A 221 27.10 -6.00 2.71
CA ASP A 221 27.37 -6.08 4.15
C ASP A 221 26.12 -6.23 5.00
N LEU A 222 24.94 -5.99 4.43
CA LEU A 222 23.67 -6.13 5.16
C LEU A 222 23.42 -7.60 5.56
N PRO A 223 22.97 -7.86 6.80
CA PRO A 223 22.56 -9.20 7.23
C PRO A 223 21.50 -9.81 6.29
N ALA A 224 20.50 -9.01 5.89
CA ALA A 224 19.45 -9.44 4.97
C ALA A 224 20.01 -9.91 3.61
N VAL A 225 21.01 -9.22 3.06
CA VAL A 225 21.65 -9.59 1.78
C VAL A 225 22.45 -10.87 1.94
N ARG A 226 23.28 -10.94 2.97
CA ARG A 226 24.13 -12.13 3.25
C ARG A 226 23.34 -13.41 3.50
N SER A 227 22.14 -13.28 4.07
CA SER A 227 21.25 -14.42 4.33
C SER A 227 20.27 -14.72 3.20
N GLY A 228 20.26 -13.93 2.11
CA GLY A 228 19.28 -14.06 1.02
C GLY A 228 17.87 -13.66 1.45
N ALA A 229 17.72 -12.82 2.48
CA ALA A 229 16.45 -12.40 3.03
C ALA A 229 16.03 -11.00 2.52
N VAL A 230 16.36 -10.69 1.27
CA VAL A 230 15.81 -9.53 0.55
C VAL A 230 14.65 -10.01 -0.32
N TRP A 231 13.46 -9.47 -0.10
CA TRP A 231 12.24 -9.95 -0.75
C TRP A 231 11.56 -8.85 -1.55
N VAL A 232 11.15 -9.18 -2.76
CA VAL A 232 10.23 -8.37 -3.58
C VAL A 232 8.81 -8.82 -3.34
N LEU A 233 7.92 -7.86 -3.04
CA LEU A 233 6.52 -8.13 -2.71
C LEU A 233 5.59 -7.41 -3.68
N ASP A 234 4.37 -7.96 -3.91
CA ASP A 234 3.33 -7.25 -4.65
C ASP A 234 2.74 -6.11 -3.78
N GLY A 235 3.44 -4.95 -3.78
CA GLY A 235 3.03 -3.75 -3.06
C GLY A 235 1.60 -3.33 -3.41
N PRO A 236 1.26 -3.11 -4.68
CA PRO A 236 -0.08 -2.72 -5.12
C PRO A 236 -1.20 -3.66 -4.70
N ALA A 237 -0.93 -4.96 -4.60
CA ALA A 237 -1.97 -5.93 -4.26
C ALA A 237 -2.25 -6.02 -2.76
N HIS A 238 -1.21 -5.93 -1.90
CA HIS A 238 -1.32 -6.36 -0.51
C HIS A 238 -0.83 -5.35 0.53
N PHE A 239 -0.15 -4.26 0.12
CA PHE A 239 0.54 -3.34 1.04
C PHE A 239 0.17 -1.88 0.81
N ASN A 240 0.13 -1.39 -0.42
CA ASN A 240 0.04 0.04 -0.71
C ASN A 240 -1.40 0.58 -0.81
N ARG A 241 -2.43 -0.24 -0.65
CA ARG A 241 -3.84 0.19 -0.78
C ARG A 241 -4.67 -0.25 0.40
N PRO A 242 -5.46 0.67 1.01
CA PRO A 242 -6.30 0.37 2.15
C PRO A 242 -7.54 -0.44 1.73
N GLY A 243 -7.43 -1.75 1.81
CA GLY A 243 -8.53 -2.64 1.48
C GLY A 243 -8.37 -4.02 2.11
N PRO A 244 -9.37 -4.91 2.02
CA PRO A 244 -9.37 -6.23 2.70
C PRO A 244 -8.13 -7.09 2.43
N ARG A 245 -7.41 -6.81 1.33
CA ARG A 245 -6.21 -7.55 0.95
C ARG A 245 -4.99 -7.27 1.81
N VAL A 246 -5.01 -6.23 2.66
CA VAL A 246 -3.92 -5.99 3.64
C VAL A 246 -3.77 -7.17 4.61
N VAL A 247 -4.86 -7.91 4.88
CA VAL A 247 -4.81 -9.14 5.68
C VAL A 247 -3.98 -10.22 4.99
N ARG A 248 -4.12 -10.36 3.66
CA ARG A 248 -3.26 -11.25 2.87
C ARG A 248 -1.80 -10.82 2.95
N GLY A 249 -1.51 -9.52 2.98
CA GLY A 249 -0.16 -9.01 3.19
C GLY A 249 0.47 -9.53 4.48
N ALA A 250 -0.27 -9.53 5.59
CA ALA A 250 0.22 -10.12 6.85
C ALA A 250 0.46 -11.64 6.75
N GLU A 251 -0.39 -12.39 6.02
CA GLU A 251 -0.19 -13.83 5.77
C GLU A 251 1.06 -14.09 4.91
N VAL A 252 1.28 -13.27 3.88
CA VAL A 252 2.49 -13.33 3.04
C VAL A 252 3.73 -13.05 3.88
N LEU A 253 3.69 -12.04 4.75
CA LEU A 253 4.81 -11.72 5.64
C LEU A 253 5.10 -12.84 6.64
N ALA A 254 4.09 -13.54 7.18
CA ALA A 254 4.33 -14.69 8.04
C ALA A 254 5.14 -15.80 7.33
N HIS A 255 4.89 -15.99 6.04
CA HIS A 255 5.69 -16.90 5.21
C HIS A 255 7.11 -16.36 4.99
N VAL A 256 7.23 -15.11 4.59
CA VAL A 256 8.52 -14.45 4.29
C VAL A 256 9.44 -14.44 5.53
N LEU A 257 8.89 -14.13 6.70
CA LEU A 257 9.69 -13.98 7.92
C LEU A 257 9.98 -15.31 8.62
N HIS A 258 9.09 -16.29 8.50
CA HIS A 258 9.16 -17.51 9.33
C HIS A 258 8.94 -18.81 8.56
N GLY A 259 8.68 -18.78 7.26
CA GLY A 259 8.34 -19.97 6.47
C GLY A 259 6.99 -20.60 6.87
N VAL A 260 6.16 -19.91 7.67
CA VAL A 260 4.88 -20.46 8.12
C VAL A 260 3.77 -20.18 7.11
N ARG A 261 2.86 -21.11 6.96
CA ARG A 261 1.69 -20.97 6.09
C ARG A 261 0.50 -20.48 6.90
N ALA A 262 0.06 -19.28 6.60
CA ALA A 262 -1.18 -18.70 7.07
C ALA A 262 -2.12 -18.50 5.86
N GLY A 263 -3.22 -19.24 5.80
CA GLY A 263 -4.13 -19.22 4.64
C GLY A 263 -3.60 -19.96 3.42
N ASP A 264 -3.83 -19.41 2.23
CA ASP A 264 -3.39 -19.98 0.96
C ASP A 264 -1.86 -19.97 0.82
N PRO A 265 -1.26 -20.92 0.07
CA PRO A 265 0.17 -20.88 -0.25
C PRO A 265 0.57 -19.54 -0.86
N VAL A 266 1.73 -19.02 -0.48
CA VAL A 266 2.28 -17.80 -1.08
C VAL A 266 2.84 -18.15 -2.46
N SER A 267 2.39 -17.39 -3.46
CA SER A 267 2.83 -17.55 -4.85
C SER A 267 4.05 -16.67 -5.16
N MET A 268 4.78 -17.03 -6.21
CA MET A 268 5.87 -16.21 -6.74
C MET A 268 5.40 -14.86 -7.31
N THR A 269 4.10 -14.66 -7.52
CA THR A 269 3.55 -13.36 -7.91
C THR A 269 3.27 -12.46 -6.71
N GLU A 270 3.22 -13.02 -5.50
CA GLU A 270 2.98 -12.26 -4.27
C GLU A 270 4.29 -11.88 -3.57
N ALA A 271 5.26 -12.81 -3.53
CA ALA A 271 6.57 -12.61 -2.90
C ALA A 271 7.62 -13.56 -3.47
N PHE A 272 8.84 -13.06 -3.70
CA PHE A 272 10.00 -13.86 -4.05
C PHE A 272 11.30 -13.16 -3.60
N PRO A 273 12.40 -13.92 -3.36
CA PRO A 273 13.70 -13.32 -3.06
C PRO A 273 14.18 -12.44 -4.23
N LEU A 274 14.78 -11.30 -3.91
CA LEU A 274 15.38 -10.42 -4.93
C LEU A 274 16.53 -11.19 -5.63
N PRO A 275 16.46 -11.35 -6.98
CA PRO A 275 17.46 -12.08 -7.74
C PRO A 275 18.77 -11.30 -7.89
#